data_2e6226348dc8b9b51c741941859a227b
#
_entry.id   2e6226348dc8b9b51c741941859a227b
#
_cell.length_a   1.000
_cell.length_b   1.000
_cell.length_c   1.000
_cell.angle_alpha   90.00
_cell.angle_beta   90.00
_cell.angle_gamma   90.00
#
_symmetry.space_group_name_H-M   'P 1'
#
loop_
_entity.id
_entity.type
_entity.pdbx_description
1 polymer ?
#
loop_
_entity_poly.entity_id
_entity_poly.type
_entity_poly.pdbx_seq_one_letter_code
_entity_poly.pdbx_strand_id
1 'polypeptide(L)'
;YFTTEPRDNLKEYFNLGMNFTNTIAINGGSENARSYFSYGNTTANGVMKNNTFSRHNLMFKQNFILFNKYLKLDFSANYINQKMENVPMSGEARNPLYSLYKVGRDVDMRYFKANYKRVAQTVDDITLGSVQYKRLLGQDIQNWPWAGENYNNPYWLAEKTYSSRSINRLILNGTANVKIIEGLNFQVRYSRDQTFDKNIDQRYATIRFKTKES
;
A
#
# COMPACT_ATOMS: atom_id res chain seq x y z
N TYR A 1 -28.10 -11.46 -15.66
CA TYR A 1 -26.71 -11.63 -15.21
C TYR A 1 -26.36 -13.05 -14.74
N PHE A 2 -27.25 -14.00 -14.92
CA PHE A 2 -26.93 -15.42 -14.72
C PHE A 2 -26.46 -16.05 -16.04
N THR A 3 -25.56 -17.01 -15.93
CA THR A 3 -25.03 -17.78 -17.08
C THR A 3 -25.43 -19.26 -16.96
N THR A 4 -25.54 -19.92 -18.10
CA THR A 4 -25.79 -21.38 -18.14
C THR A 4 -24.53 -22.20 -17.85
N GLU A 5 -23.35 -21.60 -17.98
CA GLU A 5 -22.07 -22.25 -17.77
C GLU A 5 -21.36 -21.69 -16.54
N PRO A 6 -20.75 -22.55 -15.71
CA PRO A 6 -19.97 -22.11 -14.56
C PRO A 6 -18.78 -21.26 -14.97
N ARG A 7 -18.56 -20.14 -14.29
CA ARG A 7 -17.47 -19.20 -14.55
C ARG A 7 -16.42 -19.24 -13.46
N ASP A 8 -15.20 -18.86 -13.80
CA ASP A 8 -14.13 -18.59 -12.85
C ASP A 8 -14.09 -17.09 -12.52
N ASN A 9 -15.03 -16.66 -11.67
CA ASN A 9 -15.20 -15.27 -11.26
C ASN A 9 -13.95 -14.73 -10.52
N LEU A 10 -13.17 -15.57 -9.86
CA LEU A 10 -11.92 -15.19 -9.24
C LEU A 10 -10.87 -14.82 -10.27
N LYS A 11 -10.66 -15.69 -11.26
CA LYS A 11 -9.69 -15.45 -12.33
C LYS A 11 -10.04 -14.20 -13.13
N GLU A 12 -11.33 -13.97 -13.40
CA GLU A 12 -11.80 -12.79 -14.15
C GLU A 12 -11.65 -11.48 -13.36
N TYR A 13 -11.61 -11.54 -12.05
CA TYR A 13 -11.44 -10.37 -11.20
C TYR A 13 -10.00 -9.90 -11.12
N PHE A 14 -9.03 -10.82 -11.07
CA PHE A 14 -7.64 -10.49 -10.91
C PHE A 14 -7.00 -9.98 -12.20
N ASN A 15 -6.08 -9.04 -12.05
CA ASN A 15 -5.18 -8.55 -13.09
C ASN A 15 -3.83 -9.26 -13.00
N LEU A 16 -3.02 -9.11 -14.05
CA LEU A 16 -1.62 -9.49 -13.99
C LEU A 16 -0.87 -8.51 -13.07
N GLY A 17 -0.26 -9.02 -12.01
CA GLY A 17 0.64 -8.25 -11.17
C GLY A 17 2.01 -8.11 -11.83
N MET A 18 2.62 -6.94 -11.72
CA MET A 18 3.97 -6.66 -12.24
C MET A 18 4.78 -5.93 -11.19
N ASN A 19 6.09 -6.23 -11.15
CA ASN A 19 7.04 -5.57 -10.28
C ASN A 19 8.32 -5.24 -11.07
N PHE A 20 8.72 -3.96 -11.03
CA PHE A 20 9.96 -3.47 -11.61
C PHE A 20 10.85 -2.89 -10.51
N THR A 21 12.08 -3.37 -10.45
CA THR A 21 13.09 -2.84 -9.55
C THR A 21 14.33 -2.44 -10.35
N ASN A 22 14.72 -1.19 -10.20
CA ASN A 22 15.92 -0.62 -10.81
C ASN A 22 16.83 -0.09 -9.71
N THR A 23 18.13 -0.37 -9.81
CA THR A 23 19.11 0.15 -8.87
C THR A 23 20.34 0.63 -9.64
N ILE A 24 20.79 1.84 -9.31
CA ILE A 24 22.05 2.41 -9.79
C ILE A 24 22.91 2.65 -8.55
N ALA A 25 24.16 2.24 -8.60
CA ALA A 25 25.14 2.49 -7.56
C ALA A 25 26.45 2.98 -8.15
N ILE A 26 27.04 3.96 -7.49
CA ILE A 26 28.33 4.54 -7.85
C ILE A 26 29.20 4.50 -6.59
N ASN A 27 30.41 4.04 -6.74
CA ASN A 27 31.43 4.11 -5.70
C ASN A 27 32.72 4.66 -6.25
N GLY A 28 33.48 5.32 -5.40
CA GLY A 28 34.76 5.89 -5.77
C GLY A 28 35.50 6.41 -4.55
N GLY A 29 36.77 6.76 -4.76
CA GLY A 29 37.56 7.34 -3.71
C GLY A 29 39.01 6.96 -3.78
N SER A 30 39.73 7.25 -2.71
CA SER A 30 41.13 6.93 -2.49
C SER A 30 41.29 5.96 -1.31
N GLU A 31 42.53 5.63 -0.95
CA GLU A 31 42.82 4.84 0.26
C GLU A 31 42.28 5.50 1.55
N ASN A 32 42.24 6.84 1.57
CA ASN A 32 41.89 7.63 2.75
C ASN A 32 40.47 8.16 2.73
N ALA A 33 39.76 8.10 1.60
CA ALA A 33 38.37 8.57 1.50
C ALA A 33 37.63 7.75 0.45
N ARG A 34 36.52 7.14 0.87
CA ARG A 34 35.67 6.33 0.00
C ARG A 34 34.23 6.79 0.10
N SER A 35 33.63 7.02 -1.04
CA SER A 35 32.24 7.41 -1.17
C SER A 35 31.45 6.32 -1.87
N TYR A 36 30.23 6.11 -1.43
CA TYR A 36 29.25 5.24 -2.08
C TYR A 36 27.91 5.96 -2.13
N PHE A 37 27.32 5.96 -3.30
CA PHE A 37 25.96 6.46 -3.51
C PHE A 37 25.16 5.39 -4.25
N SER A 38 23.91 5.16 -3.84
CA SER A 38 22.98 4.36 -4.60
C SER A 38 21.58 4.94 -4.59
N TYR A 39 20.88 4.73 -5.68
CA TYR A 39 19.47 4.99 -5.84
C TYR A 39 18.78 3.73 -6.32
N GLY A 40 17.76 3.30 -5.58
CA GLY A 40 16.89 2.20 -5.95
C GLY A 40 15.44 2.69 -6.12
N ASN A 41 14.80 2.23 -7.17
CA ASN A 41 13.37 2.44 -7.42
C ASN A 41 12.69 1.09 -7.59
N THR A 42 11.59 0.90 -6.88
CA THR A 42 10.68 -0.25 -7.04
C THR A 42 9.30 0.28 -7.32
N THR A 43 8.68 -0.20 -8.41
CA THR A 43 7.29 0.10 -8.76
C THR A 43 6.57 -1.22 -9.02
N ALA A 44 5.43 -1.42 -8.37
CA ALA A 44 4.62 -2.62 -8.56
C ALA A 44 3.14 -2.28 -8.71
N ASN A 45 2.48 -3.02 -9.58
CA ASN A 45 1.03 -3.12 -9.67
C ASN A 45 0.62 -4.47 -9.10
N GLY A 46 -0.28 -4.47 -8.11
CA GLY A 46 -0.80 -5.68 -7.52
C GLY A 46 -1.79 -6.40 -8.44
N VAL A 47 -2.15 -7.61 -8.06
CA VAL A 47 -3.14 -8.42 -8.80
C VAL A 47 -4.57 -7.87 -8.66
N MET A 48 -4.85 -7.08 -7.64
CA MET A 48 -6.13 -6.40 -7.48
C MET A 48 -6.13 -5.05 -8.16
N LYS A 49 -7.29 -4.63 -8.66
CA LYS A 49 -7.46 -3.35 -9.32
C LYS A 49 -7.06 -2.19 -8.39
N ASN A 50 -6.38 -1.19 -8.96
CA ASN A 50 -5.92 0.03 -8.27
C ASN A 50 -4.92 -0.21 -7.12
N ASN A 51 -4.47 -1.44 -6.89
CA ASN A 51 -3.43 -1.72 -5.90
C ASN A 51 -2.06 -1.39 -6.49
N THR A 52 -1.38 -0.42 -5.90
CA THR A 52 -0.06 0.03 -6.36
C THR A 52 0.92 0.15 -5.20
N PHE A 53 2.19 -0.05 -5.54
CA PHE A 53 3.31 0.12 -4.64
C PHE A 53 4.41 0.89 -5.35
N SER A 54 4.97 1.88 -4.68
CA SER A 54 6.18 2.56 -5.12
C SER A 54 7.15 2.77 -3.95
N ARG A 55 8.43 2.59 -4.21
CA ARG A 55 9.49 2.81 -3.24
C ARG A 55 10.70 3.43 -3.91
N HIS A 56 11.20 4.52 -3.32
CA HIS A 56 12.47 5.14 -3.65
C HIS A 56 13.40 4.99 -2.46
N ASN A 57 14.60 4.55 -2.72
CA ASN A 57 15.64 4.38 -1.70
C ASN A 57 16.92 5.09 -2.15
N LEU A 58 17.32 6.10 -1.39
CA LEU A 58 18.57 6.85 -1.60
C LEU A 58 19.52 6.47 -0.46
N MET A 59 20.72 6.00 -0.81
CA MET A 59 21.74 5.65 0.15
C MET A 59 23.04 6.38 -0.17
N PHE A 60 23.59 7.02 0.83
CA PHE A 60 24.91 7.61 0.80
C PHE A 60 25.77 7.05 1.91
N LYS A 61 27.02 6.70 1.61
CA LYS A 61 28.02 6.32 2.61
C LYS A 61 29.32 7.04 2.33
N GLN A 62 29.96 7.47 3.39
CA GLN A 62 31.27 8.12 3.33
C GLN A 62 32.18 7.57 4.42
N ASN A 63 33.38 7.16 4.05
CA ASN A 63 34.41 6.73 4.96
C ASN A 63 35.61 7.67 4.82
N PHE A 64 36.22 8.04 5.93
CA PHE A 64 37.49 8.79 5.97
C PHE A 64 38.48 8.08 6.90
N ILE A 65 39.73 8.03 6.47
CA ILE A 65 40.89 7.58 7.24
C ILE A 65 41.83 8.75 7.33
N LEU A 66 41.97 9.32 8.50
CA LEU A 66 42.71 10.56 8.74
C LEU A 66 43.86 10.31 9.69
N PHE A 67 44.88 11.22 9.66
CA PHE A 67 45.99 11.21 10.58
C PHE A 67 46.71 9.86 10.66
N ASN A 68 47.18 9.34 9.52
CA ASN A 68 47.89 8.06 9.44
C ASN A 68 47.15 6.90 10.13
N LYS A 69 45.81 6.83 9.94
CA LYS A 69 44.91 5.83 10.49
C LYS A 69 44.58 5.98 11.99
N TYR A 70 44.99 7.07 12.63
CA TYR A 70 44.61 7.34 14.01
C TYR A 70 43.12 7.70 14.16
N LEU A 71 42.49 8.26 13.12
CA LEU A 71 41.09 8.61 13.12
C LEU A 71 40.39 7.97 11.89
N LYS A 72 39.35 7.15 12.15
CA LYS A 72 38.45 6.63 11.12
C LYS A 72 37.04 7.18 11.37
N LEU A 73 36.49 7.81 10.35
CA LEU A 73 35.12 8.34 10.36
C LEU A 73 34.30 7.58 9.33
N ASP A 74 33.17 7.06 9.76
CA ASP A 74 32.18 6.40 8.93
C ASP A 74 30.85 7.15 9.06
N PHE A 75 30.30 7.55 7.94
CA PHE A 75 28.98 8.19 7.86
C PHE A 75 28.09 7.46 6.88
N SER A 76 26.83 7.27 7.22
CA SER A 76 25.82 6.80 6.29
C SER A 76 24.49 7.52 6.49
N ALA A 77 23.85 7.82 5.36
CA ALA A 77 22.49 8.35 5.31
C ALA A 77 21.68 7.47 4.37
N ASN A 78 20.51 7.02 4.81
CA ASN A 78 19.57 6.27 4.01
C ASN A 78 18.19 6.92 4.09
N TYR A 79 17.66 7.36 2.95
CA TYR A 79 16.34 7.93 2.84
C TYR A 79 15.43 7.01 2.03
N ILE A 80 14.30 6.65 2.60
CA ILE A 80 13.30 5.78 2.01
C ILE A 80 11.99 6.56 1.91
N ASN A 81 11.46 6.69 0.70
CA ASN A 81 10.10 7.13 0.44
C ASN A 81 9.33 5.94 -0.12
N GLN A 82 8.23 5.57 0.53
CA GLN A 82 7.40 4.43 0.12
C GLN A 82 5.94 4.85 0.13
N LYS A 83 5.22 4.47 -0.93
CA LYS A 83 3.78 4.68 -1.05
C LYS A 83 3.11 3.37 -1.44
N MET A 84 2.03 3.05 -0.74
CA MET A 84 1.15 1.93 -1.02
C MET A 84 -0.26 2.46 -1.19
N GLU A 85 -0.96 2.03 -2.24
CA GLU A 85 -2.34 2.43 -2.48
C GLU A 85 -3.22 1.20 -2.62
N ASN A 86 -4.43 1.31 -2.07
CA ASN A 86 -5.49 0.31 -2.16
C ASN A 86 -5.03 -1.10 -1.79
N VAL A 87 -4.26 -1.21 -0.70
CA VAL A 87 -3.88 -2.50 -0.13
C VAL A 87 -5.16 -3.25 0.25
N PRO A 88 -5.31 -4.52 -0.19
CA PRO A 88 -6.48 -5.31 0.11
C PRO A 88 -6.74 -5.39 1.61
N MET A 89 -7.98 -5.13 1.99
CA MET A 89 -8.38 -5.17 3.39
C MET A 89 -8.92 -6.56 3.74
N SER A 90 -8.68 -6.98 4.98
CA SER A 90 -9.29 -8.17 5.56
C SER A 90 -10.71 -7.90 6.06
N GLY A 91 -11.46 -8.97 6.35
CA GLY A 91 -12.82 -8.92 6.87
C GLY A 91 -13.89 -9.07 5.80
N GLU A 92 -15.16 -9.03 6.19
CA GLU A 92 -16.28 -9.36 5.30
C GLU A 92 -16.68 -8.20 4.39
N ALA A 93 -16.88 -7.01 4.98
CA ALA A 93 -17.49 -5.89 4.27
C ALA A 93 -16.55 -5.18 3.28
N ARG A 94 -15.25 -5.24 3.50
CA ARG A 94 -14.26 -4.50 2.71
C ARG A 94 -13.28 -5.39 1.94
N ASN A 95 -13.40 -6.69 2.08
CA ASN A 95 -12.58 -7.65 1.35
C ASN A 95 -13.33 -8.06 0.07
N PRO A 96 -12.85 -7.64 -1.11
CA PRO A 96 -13.49 -8.03 -2.37
C PRO A 96 -13.49 -9.54 -2.59
N LEU A 97 -12.52 -10.27 -2.03
CA LEU A 97 -12.44 -11.73 -2.13
C LEU A 97 -13.60 -12.41 -1.40
N TYR A 98 -14.03 -11.85 -0.26
CA TYR A 98 -15.16 -12.41 0.47
C TYR A 98 -16.43 -12.46 -0.41
N SER A 99 -16.71 -11.37 -1.11
CA SER A 99 -17.83 -11.29 -2.05
C SER A 99 -17.67 -12.29 -3.21
N LEU A 100 -16.49 -12.40 -3.78
CA LEU A 100 -16.19 -13.30 -4.90
C LEU A 100 -16.35 -14.79 -4.53
N TYR A 101 -16.01 -15.17 -3.30
CA TYR A 101 -16.19 -16.53 -2.81
C TYR A 101 -17.66 -16.86 -2.44
N LYS A 102 -18.46 -15.85 -2.13
CA LYS A 102 -19.86 -16.02 -1.76
C LYS A 102 -20.80 -16.08 -2.98
N VAL A 103 -20.41 -15.46 -4.07
CA VAL A 103 -21.22 -15.43 -5.29
C VAL A 103 -21.13 -16.76 -6.04
N GLY A 104 -22.28 -17.25 -6.51
CA GLY A 104 -22.37 -18.47 -7.30
C GLY A 104 -21.58 -18.37 -8.61
N ARG A 105 -21.10 -19.50 -9.12
CA ARG A 105 -20.35 -19.56 -10.39
C ARG A 105 -21.24 -19.35 -11.61
N ASP A 106 -22.55 -19.38 -11.45
CA ASP A 106 -23.56 -19.07 -12.47
C ASP A 106 -23.78 -17.56 -12.65
N VAL A 107 -23.15 -16.72 -11.82
CA VAL A 107 -23.25 -15.26 -11.91
C VAL A 107 -22.18 -14.72 -12.83
N ASP A 108 -22.57 -13.93 -13.83
CA ASP A 108 -21.63 -13.23 -14.71
C ASP A 108 -21.12 -11.93 -14.05
N MET A 109 -19.94 -12.00 -13.47
CA MET A 109 -19.32 -10.86 -12.81
C MET A 109 -18.91 -9.73 -13.78
N ARG A 110 -18.83 -9.99 -15.10
CA ARG A 110 -18.57 -8.93 -16.11
C ARG A 110 -19.71 -7.91 -16.15
N TYR A 111 -20.95 -8.37 -15.92
CA TYR A 111 -22.10 -7.48 -15.78
C TYR A 111 -21.88 -6.49 -14.64
N PHE A 112 -21.49 -6.99 -13.46
CA PHE A 112 -21.26 -6.16 -12.28
C PHE A 112 -19.96 -5.34 -12.34
N LYS A 113 -19.02 -5.73 -13.21
CA LYS A 113 -17.84 -4.92 -13.54
C LYS A 113 -18.23 -3.70 -14.37
N ALA A 114 -19.05 -3.91 -15.40
CA ALA A 114 -19.53 -2.84 -16.29
C ALA A 114 -20.55 -1.92 -15.58
N ASN A 115 -21.37 -2.49 -14.70
CA ASN A 115 -22.47 -1.81 -14.03
C ASN A 115 -22.28 -1.88 -12.50
N TYR A 116 -21.11 -1.51 -12.00
CA TYR A 116 -20.79 -1.63 -10.56
C TYR A 116 -21.56 -0.63 -9.69
N LYS A 117 -22.16 0.39 -10.30
CA LYS A 117 -22.92 1.44 -9.64
C LYS A 117 -24.27 1.69 -10.33
N ARG A 118 -25.21 2.22 -9.57
CA ARG A 118 -26.47 2.79 -10.05
C ARG A 118 -26.84 4.00 -9.23
N VAL A 119 -27.71 4.85 -9.74
CA VAL A 119 -28.23 6.00 -8.99
C VAL A 119 -29.39 5.53 -8.10
N ALA A 120 -29.38 5.96 -6.83
CA ALA A 120 -30.48 5.71 -5.91
C ALA A 120 -31.71 6.55 -6.33
N GLN A 121 -32.79 5.91 -6.75
CA GLN A 121 -34.00 6.58 -7.23
C GLN A 121 -35.13 6.55 -6.21
N THR A 122 -35.19 5.53 -5.37
CA THR A 122 -36.27 5.29 -4.41
C THR A 122 -35.76 5.23 -2.98
N VAL A 123 -36.68 5.35 -2.02
CA VAL A 123 -36.36 5.19 -0.59
C VAL A 123 -35.86 3.78 -0.30
N ASP A 124 -36.37 2.78 -1.00
CA ASP A 124 -35.96 1.38 -0.83
C ASP A 124 -34.51 1.17 -1.21
N ASP A 125 -34.01 1.89 -2.23
CA ASP A 125 -32.60 1.85 -2.63
C ASP A 125 -31.64 2.27 -1.52
N ILE A 126 -32.11 3.07 -0.60
CA ILE A 126 -31.33 3.71 0.47
C ILE A 126 -31.75 3.26 1.87
N THR A 127 -32.55 2.23 1.95
CA THR A 127 -32.99 1.63 3.23
C THR A 127 -32.07 0.47 3.60
N LEU A 128 -31.55 0.48 4.82
CA LEU A 128 -30.79 -0.60 5.40
C LEU A 128 -31.40 -0.99 6.75
N GLY A 129 -32.03 -2.16 6.80
CA GLY A 129 -32.87 -2.54 7.92
C GLY A 129 -34.01 -1.54 8.10
N SER A 130 -34.14 -0.96 9.28
CA SER A 130 -35.13 0.09 9.59
C SER A 130 -34.65 1.52 9.32
N VAL A 131 -33.39 1.71 8.85
CA VAL A 131 -32.79 3.04 8.69
C VAL A 131 -32.86 3.48 7.24
N GLN A 132 -33.45 4.66 7.00
CA GLN A 132 -33.51 5.31 5.70
C GLN A 132 -32.45 6.41 5.57
N TYR A 133 -31.56 6.27 4.60
CA TYR A 133 -30.49 7.25 4.34
C TYR A 133 -30.89 8.24 3.24
N LYS A 134 -31.94 9.03 3.48
CA LYS A 134 -32.54 9.98 2.48
C LYS A 134 -31.53 10.87 1.78
N ARG A 135 -30.39 11.19 2.41
CA ARG A 135 -29.30 11.96 1.80
C ARG A 135 -28.63 11.26 0.60
N LEU A 136 -28.87 9.98 0.42
CA LEU A 136 -28.30 9.21 -0.69
C LEU A 136 -29.18 9.18 -1.94
N LEU A 137 -30.41 9.71 -1.88
CA LEU A 137 -31.27 9.88 -3.06
C LEU A 137 -30.56 10.72 -4.11
N GLY A 138 -30.55 10.27 -5.35
CA GLY A 138 -29.85 10.91 -6.47
C GLY A 138 -28.33 10.65 -6.49
N GLN A 139 -27.78 9.93 -5.51
CA GLN A 139 -26.36 9.62 -5.42
C GLN A 139 -26.04 8.22 -6.00
N ASP A 140 -24.79 8.02 -6.37
CA ASP A 140 -24.27 6.72 -6.74
C ASP A 140 -24.35 5.75 -5.56
N ILE A 141 -24.93 4.59 -5.77
CA ILE A 141 -24.91 3.45 -4.86
C ILE A 141 -24.40 2.20 -5.59
N GLN A 142 -23.95 1.20 -4.84
CA GLN A 142 -23.51 -0.04 -5.48
C GLN A 142 -24.67 -0.76 -6.17
N ASN A 143 -24.41 -1.28 -7.36
CA ASN A 143 -25.30 -2.20 -8.04
C ASN A 143 -24.96 -3.63 -7.62
N TRP A 144 -25.68 -4.15 -6.61
CA TRP A 144 -25.39 -5.44 -6.00
C TRP A 144 -26.65 -6.08 -5.45
N PRO A 145 -27.15 -7.19 -6.04
CA PRO A 145 -28.44 -7.77 -5.66
C PRO A 145 -28.42 -8.42 -4.26
N TRP A 146 -27.23 -8.76 -3.77
CA TRP A 146 -27.03 -9.29 -2.41
C TRP A 146 -26.71 -8.19 -1.39
N ALA A 147 -27.03 -6.95 -1.72
CA ALA A 147 -26.87 -5.84 -0.79
C ALA A 147 -27.83 -6.01 0.40
N GLY A 148 -27.30 -6.09 1.60
CA GLY A 148 -28.03 -6.45 2.83
C GLY A 148 -27.39 -7.60 3.56
N GLU A 149 -26.66 -8.47 2.86
CA GLU A 149 -25.70 -9.39 3.43
C GLU A 149 -24.35 -8.67 3.70
N ASN A 150 -23.45 -9.31 4.41
CA ASN A 150 -22.20 -8.67 4.86
C ASN A 150 -21.14 -8.51 3.77
N TYR A 151 -21.51 -8.49 2.50
CA TYR A 151 -20.57 -8.36 1.40
C TYR A 151 -21.06 -7.38 0.34
N ASN A 152 -20.12 -6.73 -0.30
CA ASN A 152 -20.33 -5.64 -1.24
C ASN A 152 -19.86 -6.05 -2.64
N ASN A 153 -20.32 -5.33 -3.67
CA ASN A 153 -19.80 -5.50 -5.01
C ASN A 153 -18.28 -5.28 -5.01
N PRO A 154 -17.46 -6.28 -5.40
CA PRO A 154 -16.00 -6.17 -5.38
C PRO A 154 -15.47 -5.06 -6.27
N TYR A 155 -16.14 -4.76 -7.38
CA TYR A 155 -15.75 -3.65 -8.27
C TYR A 155 -16.13 -2.29 -7.70
N TRP A 156 -17.24 -2.20 -6.96
CA TRP A 156 -17.59 -1.00 -6.20
C TRP A 156 -16.55 -0.71 -5.13
N LEU A 157 -16.12 -1.74 -4.40
CA LEU A 157 -15.06 -1.59 -3.40
C LEU A 157 -13.76 -1.09 -4.04
N ALA A 158 -13.36 -1.65 -5.18
CA ALA A 158 -12.13 -1.27 -5.88
C ALA A 158 -12.15 0.18 -6.41
N GLU A 159 -13.35 0.73 -6.73
CA GLU A 159 -13.51 2.06 -7.32
C GLU A 159 -13.85 3.15 -6.29
N LYS A 160 -14.54 2.79 -5.22
CA LYS A 160 -15.13 3.76 -4.30
C LYS A 160 -14.51 3.73 -2.90
N THR A 161 -13.57 2.84 -2.65
CA THR A 161 -12.73 2.90 -1.46
C THR A 161 -11.32 3.27 -1.87
N TYR A 162 -10.73 4.20 -1.15
CA TYR A 162 -9.35 4.59 -1.36
C TYR A 162 -8.59 4.49 -0.05
N SER A 163 -7.50 3.75 -0.08
CA SER A 163 -6.55 3.72 1.01
C SER A 163 -5.16 4.04 0.50
N SER A 164 -4.43 4.84 1.24
CA SER A 164 -3.05 5.19 0.91
C SER A 164 -2.22 5.23 2.18
N ARG A 165 -1.08 4.57 2.16
CA ARG A 165 -0.08 4.67 3.21
C ARG A 165 1.22 5.19 2.62
N SER A 166 1.71 6.31 3.15
CA SER A 166 2.96 6.93 2.75
C SER A 166 3.95 6.92 3.91
N ILE A 167 5.11 6.35 3.68
CA ILE A 167 6.17 6.22 4.68
C ILE A 167 7.41 6.97 4.17
N ASN A 168 7.86 7.95 4.96
CA ASN A 168 9.14 8.62 4.76
C ASN A 168 10.04 8.27 5.94
N ARG A 169 11.18 7.63 5.69
CA ARG A 169 12.13 7.19 6.71
C ARG A 169 13.52 7.71 6.40
N LEU A 170 14.15 8.32 7.39
CA LEU A 170 15.53 8.78 7.34
C LEU A 170 16.34 8.07 8.41
N ILE A 171 17.38 7.36 7.99
CA ILE A 171 18.31 6.67 8.87
C ILE A 171 19.68 7.33 8.69
N LEU A 172 20.23 7.87 9.78
CA LEU A 172 21.56 8.46 9.82
C LEU A 172 22.42 7.68 10.80
N ASN A 173 23.64 7.34 10.40
CA ASN A 173 24.64 6.74 11.26
C ASN A 173 25.96 7.46 11.08
N GLY A 174 26.61 7.73 12.20
CA GLY A 174 27.96 8.24 12.26
C GLY A 174 28.77 7.45 13.26
N THR A 175 29.99 7.06 12.90
CA THR A 175 30.92 6.38 13.79
C THR A 175 32.28 7.04 13.67
N ALA A 176 32.86 7.39 14.80
CA ALA A 176 34.23 7.85 14.91
C ALA A 176 35.05 6.86 15.74
N ASN A 177 36.12 6.34 15.17
CA ASN A 177 37.08 5.47 15.85
C ASN A 177 38.39 6.20 15.96
N VAL A 178 38.87 6.39 17.15
CA VAL A 178 40.15 7.06 17.45
C VAL A 178 41.10 6.04 18.09
N LYS A 179 42.25 5.83 17.44
CA LYS A 179 43.34 5.08 18.05
C LYS A 179 44.15 6.04 18.92
N ILE A 180 44.08 5.87 20.25
CA ILE A 180 44.80 6.76 21.21
C ILE A 180 46.27 6.34 21.31
N ILE A 181 46.49 5.07 21.57
CA ILE A 181 47.83 4.43 21.61
C ILE A 181 47.69 3.00 21.10
N GLU A 182 48.77 2.28 20.97
CA GLU A 182 48.75 0.88 20.60
C GLU A 182 48.00 0.07 21.66
N GLY A 183 46.99 -0.71 21.26
CA GLY A 183 46.14 -1.47 22.18
C GLY A 183 44.95 -0.68 22.74
N LEU A 184 44.87 0.66 22.63
CA LEU A 184 43.78 1.46 23.13
C LEU A 184 43.06 2.23 22.04
N ASN A 185 41.79 1.86 21.78
CA ASN A 185 40.91 2.52 20.82
C ASN A 185 39.69 3.11 21.55
N PHE A 186 39.24 4.28 21.09
CA PHE A 186 38.02 4.92 21.53
C PHE A 186 37.04 5.01 20.37
N GLN A 187 35.79 4.62 20.60
CA GLN A 187 34.73 4.67 19.58
C GLN A 187 33.54 5.45 20.08
N VAL A 188 33.08 6.38 19.24
CA VAL A 188 31.79 7.05 19.43
C VAL A 188 30.89 6.68 18.24
N ARG A 189 29.65 6.33 18.52
CA ARG A 189 28.63 6.06 17.51
C ARG A 189 27.39 6.88 17.78
N TYR A 190 26.88 7.52 16.74
CA TYR A 190 25.59 8.20 16.71
C TYR A 190 24.69 7.51 15.68
N SER A 191 23.45 7.26 16.05
CA SER A 191 22.44 6.72 15.15
C SER A 191 21.12 7.43 15.37
N ARG A 192 20.46 7.82 14.26
CA ARG A 192 19.12 8.40 14.25
C ARG A 192 18.28 7.68 13.23
N ASP A 193 17.10 7.20 13.64
CA ASP A 193 16.08 6.61 12.78
C ASP A 193 14.78 7.40 12.99
N GLN A 194 14.30 8.02 11.93
CA GLN A 194 13.09 8.84 11.96
C GLN A 194 12.15 8.39 10.88
N THR A 195 10.93 8.05 11.25
CA THR A 195 9.88 7.61 10.35
C THR A 195 8.65 8.51 10.47
N PHE A 196 8.17 9.00 9.34
CA PHE A 196 6.87 9.65 9.20
C PHE A 196 5.95 8.71 8.43
N ASP A 197 4.88 8.26 9.08
CA ASP A 197 3.88 7.35 8.49
C ASP A 197 2.53 8.08 8.42
N LYS A 198 2.03 8.27 7.20
CA LYS A 198 0.73 8.88 6.93
C LYS A 198 -0.18 7.85 6.31
N ASN A 199 -1.31 7.60 6.96
CA ASN A 199 -2.35 6.70 6.48
C ASN A 199 -3.63 7.48 6.16
N ILE A 200 -4.22 7.24 4.99
CA ILE A 200 -5.48 7.80 4.53
C ILE A 200 -6.40 6.63 4.21
N ASP A 201 -7.60 6.61 4.79
CA ASP A 201 -8.66 5.65 4.50
C ASP A 201 -9.95 6.42 4.19
N GLN A 202 -10.35 6.42 2.90
CA GLN A 202 -11.55 7.10 2.43
C GLN A 202 -12.59 6.05 2.05
N ARG A 203 -13.82 6.23 2.53
CA ARG A 203 -14.92 5.32 2.31
C ARG A 203 -16.11 6.04 1.73
N TYR A 204 -16.72 5.43 0.75
CA TYR A 204 -17.99 5.93 0.24
C TYR A 204 -19.14 5.54 1.17
N ALA A 205 -20.12 6.42 1.34
CA ALA A 205 -21.18 6.30 2.37
C ALA A 205 -22.10 5.05 2.21
N THR A 206 -22.08 4.40 1.04
CA THR A 206 -22.92 3.23 0.75
C THR A 206 -22.24 1.88 0.96
N ILE A 207 -21.04 1.86 1.56
CA ILE A 207 -20.45 0.60 2.03
C ILE A 207 -21.24 0.15 3.26
N ARG A 208 -21.91 -0.99 3.14
CA ARG A 208 -22.73 -1.55 4.22
C ARG A 208 -21.85 -2.29 5.21
N PHE A 209 -21.98 -1.93 6.48
CA PHE A 209 -21.38 -2.65 7.58
C PHE A 209 -22.47 -3.38 8.34
N LYS A 210 -22.18 -4.58 8.82
CA LYS A 210 -22.99 -5.19 9.86
C LYS A 210 -22.83 -4.35 11.12
N THR A 211 -23.83 -3.61 11.51
CA THR A 211 -23.93 -3.14 12.89
C THR A 211 -24.01 -4.39 13.75
N LYS A 212 -23.04 -4.59 14.65
CA LYS A 212 -23.22 -5.53 15.74
C LYS A 212 -24.51 -5.11 16.47
N GLU A 213 -25.53 -5.92 16.37
CA GLU A 213 -26.57 -5.88 17.35
C GLU A 213 -25.90 -6.22 18.69
N SER A 214 -25.90 -5.24 19.59
CA SER A 214 -25.46 -5.39 20.97
C SER A 214 -26.46 -6.25 21.73
#